data_bf5fa51de1b8349ca832a43294e3a2e3
#
_entry.id   bf5fa51de1b8349ca832a43294e3a2e3
#
_cell.length_a   1.000
_cell.length_b   1.000
_cell.length_c   1.000
_cell.angle_alpha   90.00
_cell.angle_beta   90.00
_cell.angle_gamma   90.00
#
_symmetry.space_group_name_H-M   'P 1'
#
loop_
_entity.id
_entity.type
_entity.pdbx_description
1 polymer ?
#
loop_
_entity_poly.entity_id
_entity_poly.type
_entity_poly.pdbx_seq_one_letter_code
_entity_poly.pdbx_strand_id
1 'polypeptide(L)'
;MNLWLTFRLSLSRIAAAKVRSGLTMLGIIIGVWAVVALTAVGQGAQQGIDDSLASLGANQITVSSTTTTGLEEVDAEAIAGIEGVLQVSTQVNSRATASYGSESIFAGIVGVSPSYSDLANPDVALGSFLPTSPGLQNSRTVVVSAEGADKLGFTEASLGDSIRLDGVAFTVVGVLDDADGFGAGSNVYITQEAARSLFSKSPYLSSISIQAVSEEAVAPVEYRVEQFLRYSKGVDNDEDATYSIFNQAALQDTIKTVTGTLAILITGIAGISLVVGGVGIMNIMLVSVRERTREIGVRRAIGARQSQILTQFLMEAVVLSVLGGLIGLIIGQLASYGFSVLGGWDFFIDPTTVAVAMGFSALVGVVFGVWPARTASKLQPVDALRFE
;
A
#
# COMPACT_ATOMS: atom_id res chain seq x y z
N MET A 1 -36.24 28.87 -15.88
CA MET A 1 -35.14 28.56 -16.82
C MET A 1 -34.81 27.10 -16.65
N ASN A 2 -34.98 26.29 -17.70
CA ASN A 2 -34.67 24.85 -17.61
C ASN A 2 -33.15 24.65 -17.46
N LEU A 3 -32.75 24.17 -16.29
CA LEU A 3 -31.32 23.88 -15.99
C LEU A 3 -30.69 23.00 -17.07
N TRP A 4 -31.45 22.08 -17.63
CA TRP A 4 -30.99 21.19 -18.72
C TRP A 4 -30.66 21.95 -20.01
N LEU A 5 -31.45 22.97 -20.36
CA LEU A 5 -31.19 23.81 -21.53
C LEU A 5 -29.92 24.64 -21.34
N THR A 6 -29.70 25.16 -20.13
CA THR A 6 -28.49 25.93 -19.76
C THR A 6 -27.24 25.04 -19.84
N PHE A 7 -27.33 23.81 -19.36
CA PHE A 7 -26.25 22.82 -19.45
C PHE A 7 -25.87 22.52 -20.92
N ARG A 8 -26.86 22.24 -21.77
CA ARG A 8 -26.63 21.96 -23.21
C ARG A 8 -25.99 23.14 -23.95
N LEU A 9 -26.42 24.36 -23.61
CA LEU A 9 -25.85 25.59 -24.17
C LEU A 9 -24.39 25.79 -23.71
N SER A 10 -24.07 25.48 -22.43
CA SER A 10 -22.71 25.53 -21.91
C SER A 10 -21.80 24.56 -22.65
N LEU A 11 -22.27 23.34 -22.90
CA LEU A 11 -21.48 22.31 -23.63
C LEU A 11 -21.16 22.72 -25.07
N SER A 12 -22.13 23.28 -25.78
CA SER A 12 -21.90 23.73 -27.17
C SER A 12 -20.89 24.89 -27.25
N ARG A 13 -20.83 25.74 -26.25
CA ARG A 13 -19.92 26.89 -26.17
C ARG A 13 -18.49 26.44 -25.84
N ILE A 14 -18.34 25.46 -24.94
CA ILE A 14 -17.04 24.85 -24.61
C ILE A 14 -16.42 24.23 -25.89
N ALA A 15 -17.26 23.54 -26.66
CA ALA A 15 -16.83 22.93 -27.93
C ALA A 15 -16.41 23.94 -29.00
N ALA A 16 -16.92 25.19 -28.96
CA ALA A 16 -16.54 26.25 -29.90
C ALA A 16 -15.14 26.87 -29.62
N ALA A 17 -14.66 26.84 -28.37
CA ALA A 17 -13.38 27.45 -27.94
C ALA A 17 -12.40 26.35 -27.41
N LYS A 18 -12.15 25.30 -28.20
CA LYS A 18 -11.44 24.07 -27.80
C LYS A 18 -10.09 24.30 -27.12
N VAL A 19 -9.22 25.14 -27.69
CA VAL A 19 -7.87 25.38 -27.15
C VAL A 19 -7.94 26.09 -25.78
N ARG A 20 -8.81 27.10 -25.67
CA ARG A 20 -8.98 27.87 -24.45
C ARG A 20 -9.54 27.02 -23.32
N SER A 21 -10.60 26.25 -23.62
CA SER A 21 -11.23 25.34 -22.65
C SER A 21 -10.29 24.21 -22.25
N GLY A 22 -9.50 23.68 -23.18
CA GLY A 22 -8.51 22.64 -22.90
C GLY A 22 -7.41 23.12 -21.94
N LEU A 23 -6.85 24.30 -22.18
CA LEU A 23 -5.80 24.88 -21.33
C LEU A 23 -6.30 25.18 -19.90
N THR A 24 -7.56 25.61 -19.74
CA THR A 24 -8.14 25.82 -18.40
C THR A 24 -8.44 24.54 -17.66
N MET A 25 -8.99 23.56 -18.37
CA MET A 25 -9.27 22.25 -17.77
C MET A 25 -7.98 21.53 -17.37
N LEU A 26 -6.83 21.84 -18.00
CA LEU A 26 -5.56 21.15 -17.76
C LEU A 26 -5.16 21.18 -16.27
N GLY A 27 -5.27 22.34 -15.60
CA GLY A 27 -4.95 22.45 -14.17
C GLY A 27 -5.87 21.57 -13.29
N ILE A 28 -7.16 21.50 -13.63
CA ILE A 28 -8.12 20.65 -12.92
C ILE A 28 -7.87 19.17 -13.24
N ILE A 29 -7.61 18.85 -14.50
CA ILE A 29 -7.28 17.49 -14.94
C ILE A 29 -6.06 16.97 -14.17
N ILE A 30 -4.98 17.75 -14.13
CA ILE A 30 -3.74 17.38 -13.41
C ILE A 30 -4.01 17.23 -11.91
N GLY A 31 -4.75 18.16 -11.29
CA GLY A 31 -5.06 18.11 -9.88
C GLY A 31 -5.88 16.86 -9.50
N VAL A 32 -6.94 16.58 -10.25
CA VAL A 32 -7.80 15.41 -10.02
C VAL A 32 -7.07 14.12 -10.33
N TRP A 33 -6.36 14.05 -11.46
CA TRP A 33 -5.54 12.90 -11.82
C TRP A 33 -4.52 12.55 -10.74
N ALA A 34 -3.77 13.55 -10.25
CA ALA A 34 -2.75 13.34 -9.24
C ALA A 34 -3.35 12.77 -7.93
N VAL A 35 -4.48 13.34 -7.47
CA VAL A 35 -5.17 12.81 -6.27
C VAL A 35 -5.60 11.38 -6.47
N VAL A 36 -6.28 11.07 -7.57
CA VAL A 36 -6.81 9.72 -7.84
C VAL A 36 -5.70 8.71 -7.98
N ALA A 37 -4.66 9.00 -8.79
CA ALA A 37 -3.56 8.08 -9.03
C ALA A 37 -2.76 7.76 -7.76
N LEU A 38 -2.48 8.79 -6.95
CA LEU A 38 -1.65 8.62 -5.76
C LEU A 38 -2.41 8.04 -4.57
N THR A 39 -3.72 8.32 -4.45
CA THR A 39 -4.56 7.65 -3.45
C THR A 39 -4.64 6.15 -3.75
N ALA A 40 -4.78 5.78 -5.03
CA ALA A 40 -4.82 4.38 -5.43
C ALA A 40 -3.49 3.66 -5.19
N VAL A 41 -2.34 4.30 -5.46
CA VAL A 41 -1.01 3.75 -5.15
C VAL A 41 -0.84 3.57 -3.64
N GLY A 42 -1.24 4.57 -2.83
CA GLY A 42 -1.16 4.49 -1.37
C GLY A 42 -2.02 3.37 -0.79
N GLN A 43 -3.25 3.22 -1.28
CA GLN A 43 -4.16 2.15 -0.85
C GLN A 43 -3.67 0.77 -1.32
N GLY A 44 -3.19 0.66 -2.56
CA GLY A 44 -2.63 -0.59 -3.08
C GLY A 44 -1.39 -1.04 -2.31
N ALA A 45 -0.48 -0.13 -2.00
CA ALA A 45 0.69 -0.41 -1.17
C ALA A 45 0.29 -0.83 0.25
N GLN A 46 -0.70 -0.15 0.85
CA GLN A 46 -1.23 -0.51 2.17
C GLN A 46 -1.84 -1.91 2.16
N GLN A 47 -2.67 -2.23 1.16
CA GLN A 47 -3.29 -3.54 1.05
C GLN A 47 -2.25 -4.65 0.84
N GLY A 48 -1.26 -4.45 -0.04
CA GLY A 48 -0.18 -5.43 -0.24
C GLY A 48 0.63 -5.69 1.04
N ILE A 49 0.78 -4.68 1.89
CA ILE A 49 1.40 -4.82 3.21
C ILE A 49 0.47 -5.55 4.18
N ASP A 50 -0.81 -5.16 4.23
CA ASP A 50 -1.80 -5.80 5.12
C ASP A 50 -1.95 -7.29 4.76
N ASP A 51 -1.95 -7.66 3.46
CA ASP A 51 -1.99 -9.04 3.00
C ASP A 51 -0.71 -9.81 3.40
N SER A 52 0.47 -9.21 3.20
CA SER A 52 1.75 -9.79 3.63
C SER A 52 1.85 -9.95 5.15
N LEU A 53 1.23 -9.05 5.91
CA LEU A 53 1.21 -9.09 7.37
C LEU A 53 0.12 -10.02 7.91
N ALA A 54 -0.98 -10.20 7.19
CA ALA A 54 -2.04 -11.15 7.58
C ALA A 54 -1.53 -12.59 7.58
N SER A 55 -0.64 -12.94 6.64
CA SER A 55 0.00 -14.26 6.58
C SER A 55 0.92 -14.52 7.78
N LEU A 56 1.50 -13.46 8.37
CA LEU A 56 2.43 -13.56 9.51
C LEU A 56 1.73 -13.46 10.88
N GLY A 57 0.44 -13.08 10.94
CA GLY A 57 -0.32 -12.90 12.20
C GLY A 57 -0.08 -11.55 12.89
N ALA A 58 -1.12 -10.75 13.03
CA ALA A 58 -1.05 -9.40 13.62
C ALA A 58 -0.58 -9.35 15.09
N ASN A 59 -0.61 -10.49 15.80
CA ASN A 59 -0.24 -10.62 17.19
C ASN A 59 1.16 -11.24 17.40
N GLN A 60 2.06 -11.11 16.42
CA GLN A 60 3.40 -11.67 16.51
C GLN A 60 4.48 -10.64 16.84
N ILE A 61 5.44 -11.06 17.66
CA ILE A 61 6.67 -10.36 18.03
C ILE A 61 7.83 -11.28 17.65
N THR A 62 8.81 -10.78 16.93
CA THR A 62 10.02 -11.53 16.60
C THR A 62 11.23 -10.92 17.30
N VAL A 63 11.92 -11.70 18.09
CA VAL A 63 13.22 -11.33 18.66
C VAL A 63 14.28 -12.00 17.82
N SER A 64 15.15 -11.19 17.20
CA SER A 64 16.24 -11.67 16.36
C SER A 64 17.59 -11.42 17.02
N SER A 65 18.49 -12.37 16.94
CA SER A 65 19.87 -12.18 17.39
C SER A 65 20.64 -11.29 16.40
N THR A 66 21.28 -10.24 16.90
CA THR A 66 22.13 -9.36 16.08
C THR A 66 23.58 -9.81 16.03
N THR A 67 23.95 -10.75 16.90
CA THR A 67 25.28 -11.30 17.02
C THR A 67 25.27 -12.83 17.04
N THR A 68 26.45 -13.45 16.92
CA THR A 68 26.60 -14.90 17.03
C THR A 68 26.45 -15.44 18.48
N THR A 69 26.27 -14.55 19.46
CA THR A 69 26.18 -14.85 20.90
C THR A 69 24.98 -14.11 21.49
N GLY A 70 23.78 -14.54 21.25
CA GLY A 70 22.62 -13.75 21.67
C GLY A 70 21.58 -14.56 22.42
N LEU A 71 20.70 -15.20 21.65
CA LEU A 71 19.53 -15.87 22.19
C LEU A 71 19.79 -17.36 22.45
N GLU A 72 19.31 -17.86 23.56
CA GLU A 72 19.42 -19.25 23.96
C GLU A 72 18.03 -19.92 24.10
N GLU A 73 17.99 -21.25 24.15
CA GLU A 73 16.73 -22.00 24.34
C GLU A 73 16.07 -21.65 25.69
N VAL A 74 16.90 -21.42 26.72
CA VAL A 74 16.41 -21.02 28.06
C VAL A 74 15.69 -19.67 28.03
N ASP A 75 16.11 -18.76 27.14
CA ASP A 75 15.41 -17.47 26.95
C ASP A 75 14.01 -17.71 26.36
N ALA A 76 13.89 -18.62 25.38
CA ALA A 76 12.60 -18.96 24.78
C ALA A 76 11.64 -19.63 25.77
N GLU A 77 12.16 -20.55 26.60
CA GLU A 77 11.38 -21.18 27.67
C GLU A 77 10.90 -20.17 28.72
N ALA A 78 11.75 -19.22 29.11
CA ALA A 78 11.38 -18.16 30.05
C ALA A 78 10.34 -17.21 29.44
N ILE A 79 10.51 -16.82 28.17
CA ILE A 79 9.55 -15.98 27.42
C ILE A 79 8.19 -16.68 27.30
N ALA A 80 8.15 -17.99 27.06
CA ALA A 80 6.91 -18.75 27.02
C ALA A 80 6.10 -18.69 28.34
N GLY A 81 6.78 -18.44 29.49
CA GLY A 81 6.15 -18.25 30.80
C GLY A 81 5.63 -16.83 31.06
N ILE A 82 5.86 -15.88 30.17
CA ILE A 82 5.43 -14.48 30.36
C ILE A 82 3.90 -14.38 30.15
N GLU A 83 3.23 -13.69 31.06
CA GLU A 83 1.78 -13.45 30.97
C GLU A 83 1.41 -12.70 29.68
N GLY A 84 0.44 -13.24 28.93
CA GLY A 84 0.00 -12.70 27.64
C GLY A 84 0.69 -13.35 26.44
N VAL A 85 1.68 -14.23 26.63
CA VAL A 85 2.25 -15.07 25.59
C VAL A 85 1.37 -16.30 25.40
N LEU A 86 0.95 -16.57 24.17
CA LEU A 86 0.18 -17.75 23.80
C LEU A 86 1.12 -18.90 23.42
N GLN A 87 2.11 -18.61 22.59
CA GLN A 87 3.01 -19.61 22.03
C GLN A 87 4.35 -18.98 21.63
N VAL A 88 5.41 -19.79 21.68
CA VAL A 88 6.76 -19.41 21.27
C VAL A 88 7.30 -20.43 20.28
N SER A 89 7.99 -19.96 19.26
CA SER A 89 8.71 -20.78 18.29
C SER A 89 10.14 -20.27 18.16
N THR A 90 11.08 -21.20 18.02
CA THR A 90 12.50 -20.89 17.88
C THR A 90 13.03 -21.29 16.50
N GLN A 91 14.00 -20.52 16.00
CA GLN A 91 14.62 -20.76 14.70
C GLN A 91 16.15 -20.69 14.78
N VAL A 92 16.77 -21.55 14.00
CA VAL A 92 18.22 -21.56 13.76
C VAL A 92 18.46 -21.42 12.29
N ASN A 93 19.06 -20.32 11.87
CA ASN A 93 19.33 -20.05 10.46
C ASN A 93 20.78 -20.40 10.12
N SER A 94 20.96 -21.00 8.95
CA SER A 94 22.25 -21.31 8.38
C SER A 94 22.18 -21.19 6.84
N ARG A 95 23.22 -21.59 6.15
CA ARG A 95 23.25 -21.60 4.69
C ARG A 95 23.94 -22.86 4.20
N ALA A 96 23.47 -23.40 3.09
CA ALA A 96 24.09 -24.54 2.43
C ALA A 96 23.85 -24.51 0.92
N THR A 97 24.61 -25.30 0.21
CA THR A 97 24.34 -25.61 -1.20
C THR A 97 23.30 -26.72 -1.26
N ALA A 98 22.11 -26.39 -1.79
CA ALA A 98 21.08 -27.38 -2.09
C ALA A 98 21.25 -27.88 -3.52
N SER A 99 21.25 -29.21 -3.70
CA SER A 99 21.46 -29.86 -5.02
C SER A 99 20.37 -30.88 -5.27
N TYR A 100 19.81 -30.85 -6.50
CA TYR A 100 18.86 -31.85 -7.00
C TYR A 100 19.15 -32.15 -8.47
N GLY A 101 19.38 -33.41 -8.80
CA GLY A 101 19.81 -33.80 -10.14
C GLY A 101 21.13 -33.12 -10.55
N SER A 102 21.08 -32.32 -11.62
CA SER A 102 22.21 -31.52 -12.11
C SER A 102 22.19 -30.07 -11.59
N GLU A 103 21.08 -29.65 -11.01
CA GLU A 103 20.89 -28.27 -10.53
C GLU A 103 21.42 -28.11 -9.11
N SER A 104 21.96 -26.93 -8.82
CA SER A 104 22.41 -26.55 -7.49
C SER A 104 22.19 -25.05 -7.23
N ILE A 105 21.72 -24.73 -6.05
CA ILE A 105 21.47 -23.37 -5.60
C ILE A 105 22.10 -23.12 -4.22
N PHE A 106 22.45 -21.89 -3.94
CA PHE A 106 22.82 -21.49 -2.60
C PHE A 106 21.53 -21.14 -1.84
N ALA A 107 21.17 -21.96 -0.85
CA ALA A 107 19.92 -21.87 -0.13
C ALA A 107 20.13 -21.44 1.33
N GLY A 108 19.18 -20.64 1.86
CA GLY A 108 19.06 -20.42 3.28
C GLY A 108 18.47 -21.66 3.96
N ILE A 109 19.11 -22.14 5.01
CA ILE A 109 18.55 -23.18 5.87
C ILE A 109 17.83 -22.53 7.04
N VAL A 110 16.56 -22.85 7.20
CA VAL A 110 15.74 -22.44 8.33
C VAL A 110 15.38 -23.68 9.15
N GLY A 111 16.10 -23.85 10.27
CA GLY A 111 15.81 -24.89 11.25
C GLY A 111 14.73 -24.42 12.20
N VAL A 112 13.57 -25.05 12.19
CA VAL A 112 12.40 -24.60 12.94
C VAL A 112 12.00 -25.55 14.05
N SER A 113 11.52 -24.99 15.18
CA SER A 113 10.92 -25.77 16.28
C SER A 113 9.57 -26.37 15.87
N PRO A 114 9.08 -27.41 16.57
CA PRO A 114 7.77 -28.01 16.29
C PRO A 114 6.60 -27.03 16.31
N SER A 115 6.67 -26.02 17.18
CA SER A 115 5.64 -24.98 17.33
C SER A 115 5.59 -23.99 16.15
N TYR A 116 6.58 -24.03 15.26
CA TYR A 116 6.62 -23.11 14.11
C TYR A 116 5.42 -23.29 13.18
N SER A 117 5.02 -24.54 12.92
CA SER A 117 3.88 -24.86 12.05
C SER A 117 2.58 -24.21 12.54
N ASP A 118 2.35 -24.25 13.85
CA ASP A 118 1.12 -23.71 14.46
C ASP A 118 1.16 -22.18 14.53
N LEU A 119 2.36 -21.59 14.70
CA LEU A 119 2.54 -20.15 14.85
C LEU A 119 2.57 -19.43 13.49
N ALA A 120 3.32 -19.97 12.54
CA ALA A 120 3.51 -19.34 11.22
C ALA A 120 2.45 -19.78 10.21
N ASN A 121 1.76 -20.90 10.46
CA ASN A 121 0.74 -21.50 9.57
C ASN A 121 1.16 -21.43 8.07
N PRO A 122 2.32 -22.03 7.69
CA PRO A 122 2.87 -21.86 6.36
C PRO A 122 1.96 -22.48 5.31
N ASP A 123 1.66 -21.71 4.25
CA ASP A 123 0.89 -22.21 3.12
C ASP A 123 1.73 -23.20 2.31
N VAL A 124 1.24 -24.44 2.19
CA VAL A 124 1.91 -25.54 1.51
C VAL A 124 1.21 -25.81 0.18
N ALA A 125 1.91 -25.51 -0.92
CA ALA A 125 1.40 -25.77 -2.27
C ALA A 125 1.35 -27.25 -2.58
N LEU A 126 2.38 -28.02 -2.15
CA LEU A 126 2.50 -29.45 -2.44
C LEU A 126 2.98 -30.20 -1.18
N GLY A 127 2.33 -31.32 -0.86
CA GLY A 127 2.73 -32.19 0.25
C GLY A 127 2.28 -31.72 1.61
N SER A 128 3.19 -31.73 2.58
CA SER A 128 2.93 -31.29 3.97
C SER A 128 4.13 -30.55 4.55
N PHE A 129 3.90 -29.74 5.58
CA PHE A 129 5.00 -29.14 6.34
C PHE A 129 5.75 -30.18 7.17
N LEU A 130 6.78 -29.75 7.86
CA LEU A 130 7.63 -30.62 8.67
C LEU A 130 6.84 -31.35 9.78
N PRO A 131 7.21 -32.59 10.12
CA PRO A 131 6.55 -33.32 11.18
C PRO A 131 6.80 -32.69 12.54
N THR A 132 5.74 -32.49 13.32
CA THR A 132 5.78 -31.92 14.68
C THR A 132 5.99 -32.96 15.78
N SER A 133 5.91 -34.27 15.47
CA SER A 133 6.02 -35.36 16.44
C SER A 133 7.42 -35.45 17.06
N PRO A 134 7.54 -35.58 18.39
CA PRO A 134 8.83 -35.60 19.09
C PRO A 134 9.82 -36.66 18.58
N GLY A 135 9.33 -37.82 18.12
CA GLY A 135 10.17 -38.89 17.59
C GLY A 135 10.80 -38.61 16.20
N LEU A 136 10.35 -37.58 15.52
CA LEU A 136 10.78 -37.22 14.16
C LEU A 136 11.63 -35.97 14.12
N GLN A 137 12.05 -35.43 15.26
CA GLN A 137 12.84 -34.18 15.33
C GLN A 137 14.22 -34.29 14.64
N ASN A 138 14.80 -35.48 14.62
CA ASN A 138 16.06 -35.75 13.88
C ASN A 138 15.82 -36.29 12.46
N SER A 139 14.58 -36.23 11.97
CA SER A 139 14.29 -36.70 10.61
C SER A 139 14.99 -35.82 9.57
N ARG A 140 15.50 -36.47 8.55
CA ARG A 140 16.09 -35.77 7.38
C ARG A 140 15.02 -35.47 6.35
N THR A 141 14.01 -34.73 6.80
CA THR A 141 12.93 -34.19 5.96
C THR A 141 13.15 -32.71 5.71
N VAL A 142 12.73 -32.25 4.53
CA VAL A 142 12.88 -30.87 4.12
C VAL A 142 11.62 -30.40 3.39
N VAL A 143 11.27 -29.14 3.64
CA VAL A 143 10.27 -28.39 2.88
C VAL A 143 11.03 -27.30 2.13
N VAL A 144 10.73 -27.11 0.85
CA VAL A 144 11.43 -26.16 -0.04
C VAL A 144 10.52 -24.97 -0.31
N SER A 145 11.06 -23.77 -0.30
CA SER A 145 10.32 -22.57 -0.75
C SER A 145 9.95 -22.67 -2.24
N ALA A 146 8.90 -22.01 -2.68
CA ALA A 146 8.49 -22.00 -4.08
C ALA A 146 9.62 -21.57 -5.02
N GLU A 147 10.32 -20.47 -4.70
CA GLU A 147 11.49 -20.01 -5.48
C GLU A 147 12.63 -21.03 -5.52
N GLY A 148 12.88 -21.69 -4.37
CA GLY A 148 13.90 -22.75 -4.29
C GLY A 148 13.52 -23.98 -5.13
N ALA A 149 12.24 -24.36 -5.12
CA ALA A 149 11.70 -25.44 -5.90
C ALA A 149 11.79 -25.17 -7.40
N ASP A 150 11.41 -23.97 -7.84
CA ASP A 150 11.50 -23.56 -9.26
C ASP A 150 12.94 -23.61 -9.76
N LYS A 151 13.88 -23.02 -9.02
CA LYS A 151 15.30 -23.00 -9.38
C LYS A 151 15.96 -24.38 -9.40
N LEU A 152 15.48 -25.32 -8.57
CA LEU A 152 15.94 -26.69 -8.54
C LEU A 152 15.23 -27.60 -9.58
N GLY A 153 14.22 -27.05 -10.27
CA GLY A 153 13.41 -27.80 -11.23
C GLY A 153 12.49 -28.83 -10.57
N PHE A 154 11.99 -28.53 -9.35
CA PHE A 154 11.02 -29.38 -8.65
C PHE A 154 9.66 -29.36 -9.31
N THR A 155 9.02 -30.51 -9.41
CA THR A 155 7.65 -30.68 -9.89
C THR A 155 6.85 -31.50 -8.87
N GLU A 156 5.52 -31.58 -9.04
CA GLU A 156 4.68 -32.46 -8.20
C GLU A 156 5.20 -33.90 -8.11
N ALA A 157 5.77 -34.41 -9.20
CA ALA A 157 6.33 -35.76 -9.26
C ALA A 157 7.62 -35.94 -8.41
N SER A 158 8.23 -34.84 -7.98
CA SER A 158 9.46 -34.84 -7.19
C SER A 158 9.21 -34.93 -5.66
N LEU A 159 7.95 -34.91 -5.21
CA LEU A 159 7.62 -35.17 -3.82
C LEU A 159 8.08 -36.57 -3.38
N GLY A 160 8.81 -36.62 -2.27
CA GLY A 160 9.43 -37.86 -1.78
C GLY A 160 10.84 -38.10 -2.31
N ASP A 161 11.30 -37.34 -3.31
CA ASP A 161 12.69 -37.43 -3.78
C ASP A 161 13.66 -36.85 -2.74
N SER A 162 14.95 -37.14 -2.98
CA SER A 162 16.02 -36.71 -2.09
C SER A 162 16.78 -35.52 -2.68
N ILE A 163 16.88 -34.41 -1.94
CA ILE A 163 17.83 -33.34 -2.21
C ILE A 163 19.06 -33.48 -1.31
N ARG A 164 20.16 -32.86 -1.73
CA ARG A 164 21.37 -32.82 -0.90
C ARG A 164 21.62 -31.40 -0.43
N LEU A 165 21.77 -31.24 0.88
CA LEU A 165 22.21 -30.02 1.51
C LEU A 165 23.67 -30.22 1.98
N ASP A 166 24.61 -29.53 1.36
CA ASP A 166 26.06 -29.73 1.55
C ASP A 166 26.48 -31.22 1.54
N GLY A 167 25.88 -31.98 0.61
CA GLY A 167 26.15 -33.41 0.46
C GLY A 167 25.33 -34.34 1.36
N VAL A 168 24.63 -33.84 2.36
CA VAL A 168 23.72 -34.60 3.23
C VAL A 168 22.36 -34.76 2.56
N ALA A 169 21.87 -35.98 2.43
CA ALA A 169 20.57 -36.26 1.80
C ALA A 169 19.41 -35.98 2.72
N PHE A 170 18.39 -35.28 2.20
CA PHE A 170 17.11 -34.97 2.84
C PHE A 170 15.96 -35.36 1.91
N THR A 171 14.87 -35.90 2.45
CA THR A 171 13.65 -36.20 1.69
C THR A 171 12.73 -35.00 1.64
N VAL A 172 12.31 -34.60 0.44
CA VAL A 172 11.35 -33.48 0.26
C VAL A 172 9.95 -33.95 0.62
N VAL A 173 9.38 -33.35 1.64
CA VAL A 173 8.01 -33.66 2.13
C VAL A 173 6.98 -32.64 1.71
N GLY A 174 7.42 -31.45 1.31
CA GLY A 174 6.53 -30.40 0.83
C GLY A 174 7.25 -29.27 0.10
N VAL A 175 6.46 -28.47 -0.60
CA VAL A 175 6.86 -27.22 -1.25
C VAL A 175 5.88 -26.13 -0.79
N LEU A 176 6.41 -25.00 -0.35
CA LEU A 176 5.59 -23.85 0.07
C LEU A 176 5.01 -23.12 -1.15
N ASP A 177 3.90 -22.42 -0.93
CA ASP A 177 3.33 -21.51 -1.94
C ASP A 177 4.11 -20.18 -2.00
N ASP A 178 4.01 -19.46 -3.14
CA ASP A 178 4.68 -18.18 -3.39
C ASP A 178 4.13 -17.01 -2.51
N ALA A 179 3.09 -17.26 -1.72
CA ALA A 179 2.39 -16.25 -0.93
C ALA A 179 3.24 -15.62 0.21
N ASP A 180 4.44 -16.13 0.46
CA ASP A 180 5.24 -15.66 1.60
C ASP A 180 6.13 -14.47 1.24
N GLY A 181 5.55 -13.27 1.33
CA GLY A 181 6.24 -12.00 1.11
C GLY A 181 7.43 -11.70 2.03
N PHE A 182 7.62 -12.45 3.12
CA PHE A 182 8.77 -12.34 4.03
C PHE A 182 9.58 -13.64 4.01
N GLY A 183 10.62 -13.64 3.24
CA GLY A 183 11.48 -14.79 3.03
C GLY A 183 11.66 -15.10 1.57
N ALA A 184 11.33 -14.14 0.70
CA ALA A 184 11.62 -14.18 -0.72
C ALA A 184 13.10 -14.58 -0.88
N GLY A 185 13.32 -15.77 -1.37
CA GLY A 185 14.63 -16.36 -1.53
C GLY A 185 14.55 -17.87 -1.54
N SER A 186 15.60 -18.49 -2.05
CA SER A 186 15.70 -19.94 -2.11
C SER A 186 15.98 -20.48 -0.71
N ASN A 187 14.92 -20.68 0.10
CA ASN A 187 15.01 -21.21 1.45
C ASN A 187 14.60 -22.69 1.50
N VAL A 188 15.18 -23.41 2.44
CA VAL A 188 14.81 -24.79 2.79
C VAL A 188 14.55 -24.87 4.29
N TYR A 189 13.44 -25.45 4.65
CA TYR A 189 13.00 -25.62 6.03
C TYR A 189 13.29 -27.05 6.47
N ILE A 190 13.96 -27.20 7.61
CA ILE A 190 14.26 -28.47 8.24
C ILE A 190 13.97 -28.40 9.72
N THR A 191 14.00 -29.52 10.40
CA THR A 191 13.84 -29.53 11.88
C THR A 191 15.00 -28.82 12.57
N GLN A 192 14.76 -28.16 13.67
CA GLN A 192 15.77 -27.39 14.41
C GLN A 192 16.96 -28.26 14.87
N GLU A 193 16.70 -29.47 15.31
CA GLU A 193 17.75 -30.41 15.71
C GLU A 193 18.64 -30.82 14.52
N ALA A 194 18.04 -31.05 13.34
CA ALA A 194 18.81 -31.35 12.15
C ALA A 194 19.66 -30.13 11.71
N ALA A 195 19.09 -28.92 11.79
CA ALA A 195 19.82 -27.70 11.49
C ALA A 195 21.02 -27.49 12.45
N ARG A 196 20.81 -27.67 13.75
CA ARG A 196 21.86 -27.53 14.75
C ARG A 196 22.96 -28.58 14.59
N SER A 197 22.58 -29.84 14.40
CA SER A 197 23.56 -30.94 14.35
C SER A 197 24.39 -30.95 13.08
N LEU A 198 23.84 -30.53 11.94
CA LEU A 198 24.45 -30.68 10.63
C LEU A 198 25.02 -29.38 10.04
N PHE A 199 24.41 -28.24 10.31
CA PHE A 199 24.72 -26.98 9.62
C PHE A 199 25.10 -25.84 10.53
N SER A 200 24.55 -25.77 11.76
CA SER A 200 24.87 -24.71 12.71
C SER A 200 25.80 -25.23 13.81
N LYS A 201 26.99 -24.70 13.87
CA LYS A 201 27.93 -24.99 14.97
C LYS A 201 27.67 -24.11 16.20
N SER A 202 26.70 -23.19 16.12
CA SER A 202 26.35 -22.27 17.21
C SER A 202 25.29 -22.90 18.10
N PRO A 203 25.40 -22.81 19.43
CA PRO A 203 24.36 -23.20 20.36
C PRO A 203 23.23 -22.18 20.42
N TYR A 204 23.41 -20.99 19.82
CA TYR A 204 22.48 -19.88 19.91
C TYR A 204 21.37 -19.96 18.85
N LEU A 205 20.21 -19.41 19.19
CA LEU A 205 19.09 -19.21 18.30
C LEU A 205 19.33 -18.00 17.38
N SER A 206 18.83 -18.08 16.16
CA SER A 206 18.81 -16.94 15.25
C SER A 206 17.65 -15.99 15.56
N SER A 207 16.49 -16.58 15.91
CA SER A 207 15.32 -15.80 16.31
C SER A 207 14.38 -16.60 17.20
N ILE A 208 13.57 -15.87 17.96
CA ILE A 208 12.45 -16.34 18.76
C ILE A 208 11.21 -15.61 18.26
N SER A 209 10.23 -16.34 17.73
CA SER A 209 8.93 -15.80 17.34
C SER A 209 7.93 -16.06 18.48
N ILE A 210 7.23 -15.03 18.89
CA ILE A 210 6.33 -15.00 20.05
C ILE A 210 4.95 -14.62 19.52
N GLN A 211 3.94 -15.41 19.86
CA GLN A 211 2.54 -15.08 19.60
C GLN A 211 1.88 -14.60 20.89
N ALA A 212 1.33 -13.39 20.87
CA ALA A 212 0.52 -12.88 21.96
C ALA A 212 -0.91 -13.42 21.90
N VAL A 213 -1.62 -13.46 23.03
CA VAL A 213 -3.01 -13.95 23.12
C VAL A 213 -4.01 -13.09 22.34
N SER A 214 -3.70 -11.81 22.09
CA SER A 214 -4.48 -10.89 21.26
C SER A 214 -3.58 -9.76 20.74
N GLU A 215 -4.08 -8.99 19.77
CA GLU A 215 -3.38 -7.82 19.22
C GLU A 215 -3.13 -6.76 20.32
N GLU A 216 -4.09 -6.55 21.23
CA GLU A 216 -3.94 -5.59 22.32
C GLU A 216 -2.89 -6.03 23.36
N ALA A 217 -2.59 -7.33 23.43
CA ALA A 217 -1.57 -7.86 24.31
C ALA A 217 -0.14 -7.72 23.77
N VAL A 218 0.03 -7.39 22.46
CA VAL A 218 1.34 -7.30 21.81
C VAL A 218 2.25 -6.30 22.52
N ALA A 219 1.82 -5.05 22.70
CA ALA A 219 2.64 -4.02 23.33
C ALA A 219 2.99 -4.33 24.80
N PRO A 220 2.07 -4.79 25.66
CA PRO A 220 2.42 -5.27 27.00
C PRO A 220 3.40 -6.46 27.01
N VAL A 221 3.23 -7.42 26.11
CA VAL A 221 4.12 -8.59 26.00
C VAL A 221 5.50 -8.16 25.53
N GLU A 222 5.59 -7.33 24.49
CA GLU A 222 6.85 -6.77 23.98
C GLU A 222 7.65 -6.09 25.11
N TYR A 223 7.01 -5.22 25.89
CA TYR A 223 7.65 -4.54 27.00
C TYR A 223 8.20 -5.53 28.05
N ARG A 224 7.42 -6.58 28.39
CA ARG A 224 7.88 -7.61 29.35
C ARG A 224 9.04 -8.44 28.81
N VAL A 225 8.98 -8.82 27.53
CA VAL A 225 10.05 -9.55 26.84
C VAL A 225 11.31 -8.70 26.79
N GLU A 226 11.19 -7.42 26.47
CA GLU A 226 12.32 -6.50 26.47
C GLU A 226 12.97 -6.38 27.86
N GLN A 227 12.16 -6.17 28.90
CA GLN A 227 12.68 -6.08 30.27
C GLN A 227 13.37 -7.39 30.72
N PHE A 228 12.78 -8.55 30.36
CA PHE A 228 13.38 -9.85 30.64
C PHE A 228 14.74 -9.99 29.92
N LEU A 229 14.82 -9.69 28.64
CA LEU A 229 16.05 -9.81 27.86
C LEU A 229 17.12 -8.82 28.30
N ARG A 230 16.76 -7.58 28.63
CA ARG A 230 17.69 -6.61 29.24
C ARG A 230 18.31 -7.16 30.51
N TYR A 231 17.49 -7.71 31.39
CA TYR A 231 17.96 -8.28 32.65
C TYR A 231 18.82 -9.53 32.42
N SER A 232 18.35 -10.49 31.60
CA SER A 232 19.05 -11.76 31.39
C SER A 232 20.37 -11.63 30.65
N LYS A 233 20.47 -10.64 29.72
CA LYS A 233 21.67 -10.39 28.92
C LYS A 233 22.56 -9.28 29.48
N GLY A 234 22.17 -8.63 30.59
CA GLY A 234 22.95 -7.55 31.21
C GLY A 234 23.10 -6.31 30.32
N VAL A 235 22.06 -5.97 29.58
CA VAL A 235 22.08 -4.85 28.63
C VAL A 235 21.55 -3.59 29.30
N ASP A 236 22.44 -2.63 29.53
CA ASP A 236 22.11 -1.32 30.13
C ASP A 236 21.67 -0.29 29.07
N ASN A 237 22.22 -0.36 27.87
CA ASN A 237 21.94 0.56 26.74
C ASN A 237 21.56 -0.20 25.49
N ASP A 238 20.72 0.39 24.66
CA ASP A 238 20.23 -0.21 23.38
C ASP A 238 21.36 -0.51 22.40
N GLU A 239 22.47 0.26 22.44
CA GLU A 239 23.64 0.06 21.58
C GLU A 239 24.41 -1.23 21.92
N ASP A 240 24.29 -1.73 23.15
CA ASP A 240 24.96 -2.96 23.61
C ASP A 240 24.06 -4.20 23.42
N ALA A 241 22.82 -4.03 22.94
CA ALA A 241 21.88 -5.12 22.77
C ALA A 241 22.34 -6.11 21.70
N THR A 242 22.47 -7.38 22.08
CA THR A 242 22.80 -8.49 21.18
C THR A 242 21.56 -9.07 20.47
N TYR A 243 20.42 -8.42 20.61
CA TYR A 243 19.13 -8.78 20.03
C TYR A 243 18.40 -7.53 19.53
N SER A 244 17.48 -7.72 18.62
CA SER A 244 16.51 -6.72 18.20
C SER A 244 15.10 -7.29 18.31
N ILE A 245 14.17 -6.50 18.81
CA ILE A 245 12.76 -6.86 18.88
C ILE A 245 12.06 -6.19 17.72
N PHE A 246 11.38 -6.98 16.92
CA PHE A 246 10.57 -6.52 15.80
C PHE A 246 9.10 -6.79 16.11
N ASN A 247 8.35 -5.73 16.19
CA ASN A 247 6.91 -5.76 16.37
C ASN A 247 6.22 -5.41 15.05
N GLN A 248 5.38 -6.31 14.57
CA GLN A 248 4.67 -6.16 13.31
C GLN A 248 3.67 -5.00 13.33
N ALA A 249 2.99 -4.79 14.46
CA ALA A 249 2.09 -3.64 14.64
C ALA A 249 2.84 -2.30 14.53
N ALA A 250 4.05 -2.20 15.08
CA ALA A 250 4.88 -1.00 14.98
C ALA A 250 5.31 -0.69 13.54
N LEU A 251 5.55 -1.75 12.73
CA LEU A 251 5.82 -1.58 11.30
C LEU A 251 4.59 -1.03 10.57
N GLN A 252 3.40 -1.60 10.82
CA GLN A 252 2.15 -1.10 10.27
C GLN A 252 1.92 0.38 10.60
N ASP A 253 2.13 0.77 11.86
CA ASP A 253 1.98 2.17 12.29
C ASP A 253 2.99 3.10 11.62
N THR A 254 4.22 2.63 11.42
CA THR A 254 5.24 3.38 10.67
C THR A 254 4.80 3.57 9.23
N ILE A 255 4.31 2.53 8.57
CA ILE A 255 3.84 2.58 7.18
C ILE A 255 2.62 3.49 7.06
N LYS A 256 1.63 3.37 7.97
CA LYS A 256 0.47 4.27 8.02
C LYS A 256 0.90 5.73 8.19
N THR A 257 1.92 5.99 9.01
CA THR A 257 2.44 7.34 9.23
C THR A 257 3.13 7.88 7.98
N VAL A 258 3.96 7.06 7.31
CA VAL A 258 4.65 7.45 6.07
C VAL A 258 3.64 7.68 4.95
N THR A 259 2.70 6.75 4.72
CA THR A 259 1.66 6.89 3.69
C THR A 259 0.74 8.08 3.98
N GLY A 260 0.38 8.31 5.24
CA GLY A 260 -0.38 9.49 5.66
C GLY A 260 0.35 10.80 5.37
N THR A 261 1.66 10.86 5.66
CA THR A 261 2.49 12.03 5.36
C THR A 261 2.58 12.28 3.85
N LEU A 262 2.78 11.23 3.05
CA LEU A 262 2.76 11.33 1.59
C LEU A 262 1.41 11.81 1.07
N ALA A 263 0.30 11.30 1.61
CA ALA A 263 -1.05 11.72 1.23
C ALA A 263 -1.28 13.23 1.50
N ILE A 264 -0.78 13.76 2.62
CA ILE A 264 -0.86 15.20 2.93
C ILE A 264 -0.06 16.03 1.92
N LEU A 265 1.18 15.63 1.62
CA LEU A 265 2.03 16.33 0.63
C LEU A 265 1.37 16.38 -0.75
N ILE A 266 0.84 15.24 -1.19
CA ILE A 266 0.19 15.08 -2.48
C ILE A 266 -1.10 15.90 -2.55
N THR A 267 -1.92 15.85 -1.50
CA THR A 267 -3.13 16.65 -1.38
C THR A 267 -2.79 18.15 -1.43
N GLY A 268 -1.68 18.55 -0.82
CA GLY A 268 -1.18 19.92 -0.90
C GLY A 268 -0.82 20.34 -2.34
N ILE A 269 -0.06 19.51 -3.06
CA ILE A 269 0.32 19.77 -4.47
C ILE A 269 -0.91 19.80 -5.37
N ALA A 270 -1.83 18.86 -5.20
CA ALA A 270 -3.09 18.82 -5.93
C ALA A 270 -3.96 20.03 -5.62
N GLY A 271 -4.02 20.47 -4.37
CA GLY A 271 -4.69 21.71 -3.96
C GLY A 271 -4.14 22.94 -4.68
N ILE A 272 -2.82 23.07 -4.76
CA ILE A 272 -2.17 24.15 -5.53
C ILE A 272 -2.55 24.05 -7.02
N SER A 273 -2.50 22.87 -7.61
CA SER A 273 -2.87 22.65 -9.02
C SER A 273 -4.33 23.01 -9.29
N LEU A 274 -5.24 22.68 -8.37
CA LEU A 274 -6.65 23.03 -8.45
C LEU A 274 -6.86 24.57 -8.34
N VAL A 275 -6.13 25.25 -7.46
CA VAL A 275 -6.16 26.71 -7.36
C VAL A 275 -5.69 27.36 -8.66
N VAL A 276 -4.57 26.89 -9.22
CA VAL A 276 -4.06 27.38 -10.52
C VAL A 276 -5.08 27.14 -11.63
N GLY A 277 -5.68 25.95 -11.71
CA GLY A 277 -6.77 25.64 -12.64
C GLY A 277 -8.00 26.53 -12.43
N GLY A 278 -8.37 26.78 -11.18
CA GLY A 278 -9.46 27.67 -10.80
C GLY A 278 -9.22 29.13 -11.23
N VAL A 279 -8.00 29.66 -11.02
CA VAL A 279 -7.60 30.99 -11.53
C VAL A 279 -7.66 31.01 -13.05
N GLY A 280 -7.30 29.92 -13.72
CA GLY A 280 -7.47 29.75 -15.16
C GLY A 280 -8.94 29.87 -15.60
N ILE A 281 -9.85 29.18 -14.91
CA ILE A 281 -11.32 29.31 -15.15
C ILE A 281 -11.75 30.76 -14.97
N MET A 282 -11.38 31.39 -13.85
CA MET A 282 -11.74 32.78 -13.55
C MET A 282 -11.29 33.74 -14.67
N ASN A 283 -10.04 33.64 -15.11
CA ASN A 283 -9.50 34.50 -16.15
C ASN A 283 -10.22 34.33 -17.50
N ILE A 284 -10.51 33.10 -17.88
CA ILE A 284 -11.22 32.83 -19.15
C ILE A 284 -12.67 33.28 -19.08
N MET A 285 -13.32 33.06 -17.94
CA MET A 285 -14.68 33.55 -17.74
C MET A 285 -14.74 35.07 -17.81
N LEU A 286 -13.75 35.80 -17.28
CA LEU A 286 -13.68 37.26 -17.40
C LEU A 286 -13.51 37.71 -18.84
N VAL A 287 -12.64 37.06 -19.61
CA VAL A 287 -12.49 37.32 -21.05
C VAL A 287 -13.79 37.02 -21.78
N SER A 288 -14.42 35.90 -21.51
CA SER A 288 -15.71 35.52 -22.11
C SER A 288 -16.83 36.53 -21.79
N VAL A 289 -16.87 37.09 -20.58
CA VAL A 289 -17.81 38.14 -20.21
C VAL A 289 -17.56 39.39 -21.03
N ARG A 290 -16.28 39.81 -21.24
CA ARG A 290 -15.93 40.96 -22.06
C ARG A 290 -16.31 40.75 -23.53
N GLU A 291 -15.98 39.60 -24.12
CA GLU A 291 -16.32 39.26 -25.52
C GLU A 291 -17.86 39.23 -25.75
N ARG A 292 -18.64 38.95 -24.73
CA ARG A 292 -20.11 38.84 -24.79
C ARG A 292 -20.84 40.02 -24.15
N THR A 293 -20.15 41.11 -23.86
CA THR A 293 -20.74 42.28 -23.17
C THR A 293 -22.02 42.75 -23.85
N ARG A 294 -22.01 42.90 -25.19
CA ARG A 294 -23.18 43.32 -25.99
C ARG A 294 -24.34 42.30 -25.92
N GLU A 295 -24.05 41.00 -26.01
CA GLU A 295 -25.04 39.93 -25.88
C GLU A 295 -25.75 39.96 -24.50
N ILE A 296 -24.95 40.16 -23.44
CA ILE A 296 -25.45 40.28 -22.05
C ILE A 296 -26.32 41.55 -21.94
N GLY A 297 -25.88 42.66 -22.50
CA GLY A 297 -26.60 43.92 -22.55
C GLY A 297 -27.95 43.81 -23.22
N VAL A 298 -28.03 43.16 -24.39
CA VAL A 298 -29.32 42.91 -25.09
C VAL A 298 -30.23 42.06 -24.22
N ARG A 299 -29.78 40.95 -23.63
CA ARG A 299 -30.62 40.13 -22.75
C ARG A 299 -31.15 40.92 -21.57
N ARG A 300 -30.33 41.75 -20.96
CA ARG A 300 -30.72 42.62 -19.85
C ARG A 300 -31.73 43.69 -20.26
N ALA A 301 -31.58 44.24 -21.46
CA ALA A 301 -32.51 45.23 -22.03
C ALA A 301 -33.92 44.67 -22.28
N ILE A 302 -34.01 43.40 -22.73
CA ILE A 302 -35.27 42.67 -22.93
C ILE A 302 -35.84 42.03 -21.66
N GLY A 303 -35.28 42.35 -20.46
CA GLY A 303 -35.87 42.01 -19.16
C GLY A 303 -35.27 40.80 -18.44
N ALA A 304 -34.10 40.26 -18.84
CA ALA A 304 -33.45 39.18 -18.10
C ALA A 304 -33.02 39.64 -16.70
N ARG A 305 -33.38 38.87 -15.66
CA ARG A 305 -33.01 39.15 -14.26
C ARG A 305 -31.50 38.94 -14.04
N GLN A 306 -30.89 39.67 -13.12
CA GLN A 306 -29.47 39.49 -12.74
C GLN A 306 -29.15 38.07 -12.33
N SER A 307 -30.05 37.42 -11.55
CA SER A 307 -29.91 36.04 -11.12
C SER A 307 -29.83 35.04 -12.30
N GLN A 308 -30.52 35.28 -13.39
CA GLN A 308 -30.51 34.43 -14.57
C GLN A 308 -29.13 34.47 -15.28
N ILE A 309 -28.57 35.68 -15.40
CA ILE A 309 -27.21 35.86 -15.99
C ILE A 309 -26.17 35.22 -15.05
N LEU A 310 -26.26 35.51 -13.73
CA LEU A 310 -25.35 34.89 -12.75
C LEU A 310 -25.37 33.37 -12.80
N THR A 311 -26.59 32.78 -12.74
CA THR A 311 -26.70 31.29 -12.80
C THR A 311 -26.16 30.74 -14.11
N GLN A 312 -26.36 31.40 -15.23
CA GLN A 312 -25.87 30.96 -16.52
C GLN A 312 -24.33 30.88 -16.54
N PHE A 313 -23.63 31.95 -16.16
CA PHE A 313 -22.17 31.98 -16.14
C PHE A 313 -21.57 31.08 -15.06
N LEU A 314 -22.24 30.98 -13.89
CA LEU A 314 -21.83 30.06 -12.84
C LEU A 314 -21.92 28.59 -13.31
N MET A 315 -23.03 28.22 -13.98
CA MET A 315 -23.17 26.87 -14.56
C MET A 315 -22.12 26.60 -15.64
N GLU A 316 -21.73 27.59 -16.43
CA GLU A 316 -20.67 27.45 -17.43
C GLU A 316 -19.32 27.13 -16.77
N ALA A 317 -18.98 27.78 -15.66
CA ALA A 317 -17.77 27.51 -14.88
C ALA A 317 -17.81 26.13 -14.22
N VAL A 318 -18.94 25.74 -13.61
CA VAL A 318 -19.12 24.43 -12.97
C VAL A 318 -19.05 23.30 -14.00
N VAL A 319 -19.66 23.47 -15.17
CA VAL A 319 -19.59 22.46 -16.23
C VAL A 319 -18.15 22.27 -16.73
N LEU A 320 -17.38 23.37 -16.90
CA LEU A 320 -15.98 23.30 -17.25
C LEU A 320 -15.15 22.55 -16.20
N SER A 321 -15.36 22.85 -14.94
CA SER A 321 -14.61 22.20 -13.86
C SER A 321 -14.97 20.71 -13.71
N VAL A 322 -16.26 20.36 -13.79
CA VAL A 322 -16.72 18.97 -13.70
C VAL A 322 -16.25 18.15 -14.88
N LEU A 323 -16.24 18.71 -16.10
CA LEU A 323 -15.67 18.03 -17.26
C LEU A 323 -14.16 17.81 -17.12
N GLY A 324 -13.43 18.83 -16.64
CA GLY A 324 -12.03 18.68 -16.30
C GLY A 324 -11.78 17.60 -15.25
N GLY A 325 -12.61 17.59 -14.20
CA GLY A 325 -12.59 16.56 -13.16
C GLY A 325 -12.88 15.16 -13.67
N LEU A 326 -13.88 14.98 -14.55
CA LEU A 326 -14.19 13.71 -15.21
C LEU A 326 -13.03 13.18 -16.05
N ILE A 327 -12.44 14.04 -16.86
CA ILE A 327 -11.27 13.67 -17.68
C ILE A 327 -10.10 13.30 -16.77
N GLY A 328 -9.83 14.09 -15.72
CA GLY A 328 -8.79 13.82 -14.75
C GLY A 328 -9.03 12.50 -14.01
N LEU A 329 -10.28 12.20 -13.66
CA LEU A 329 -10.67 10.93 -13.05
C LEU A 329 -10.40 9.74 -13.98
N ILE A 330 -10.79 9.82 -15.25
CA ILE A 330 -10.56 8.75 -16.22
C ILE A 330 -9.05 8.50 -16.40
N ILE A 331 -8.26 9.57 -16.57
CA ILE A 331 -6.81 9.45 -16.69
C ILE A 331 -6.20 8.91 -15.39
N GLY A 332 -6.70 9.35 -14.24
CA GLY A 332 -6.27 8.87 -12.92
C GLY A 332 -6.52 7.38 -12.74
N GLN A 333 -7.70 6.89 -13.11
CA GLN A 333 -8.04 5.46 -13.04
C GLN A 333 -7.20 4.61 -14.01
N LEU A 334 -6.95 5.11 -15.22
CA LEU A 334 -6.08 4.42 -16.17
C LEU A 334 -4.63 4.34 -15.67
N ALA A 335 -4.13 5.40 -15.06
CA ALA A 335 -2.81 5.40 -14.45
C ALA A 335 -2.75 4.46 -13.24
N SER A 336 -3.79 4.45 -12.38
CA SER A 336 -3.91 3.54 -11.23
C SER A 336 -3.91 2.08 -11.67
N TYR A 337 -4.64 1.74 -12.73
CA TYR A 337 -4.61 0.40 -13.32
C TYR A 337 -3.21 0.04 -13.83
N GLY A 338 -2.54 0.97 -14.51
CA GLY A 338 -1.15 0.75 -14.96
C GLY A 338 -0.19 0.49 -13.79
N PHE A 339 -0.32 1.23 -12.70
CA PHE A 339 0.50 1.04 -11.50
C PHE A 339 0.17 -0.28 -10.79
N SER A 340 -1.10 -0.69 -10.71
CA SER A 340 -1.50 -1.98 -10.11
C SER A 340 -0.89 -3.17 -10.85
N VAL A 341 -0.90 -3.13 -12.18
CA VAL A 341 -0.27 -4.19 -13.01
C VAL A 341 1.24 -4.25 -12.83
N LEU A 342 1.92 -3.10 -12.68
CA LEU A 342 3.36 -3.04 -12.46
C LEU A 342 3.77 -3.41 -11.03
N GLY A 343 2.91 -3.10 -10.05
CA GLY A 343 3.17 -3.32 -8.63
C GLY A 343 2.67 -4.66 -8.10
N GLY A 344 1.88 -5.41 -8.87
CA GLY A 344 1.39 -6.74 -8.50
C GLY A 344 0.24 -6.72 -7.46
N TRP A 345 -0.41 -5.57 -7.22
CA TRP A 345 -1.56 -5.49 -6.32
C TRP A 345 -2.88 -5.36 -7.08
N ASP A 346 -3.98 -5.70 -6.41
CA ASP A 346 -5.31 -5.63 -7.00
C ASP A 346 -5.72 -4.18 -7.32
N PHE A 347 -6.32 -4.00 -8.51
CA PHE A 347 -6.89 -2.72 -8.91
C PHE A 347 -8.22 -2.50 -8.20
N PHE A 348 -8.30 -1.43 -7.43
CA PHE A 348 -9.50 -1.04 -6.70
C PHE A 348 -9.92 0.40 -7.02
N ILE A 349 -11.23 0.60 -7.25
CA ILE A 349 -11.83 1.92 -7.40
C ILE A 349 -12.53 2.27 -6.11
N ASP A 350 -11.96 3.19 -5.33
CA ASP A 350 -12.59 3.69 -4.12
C ASP A 350 -13.69 4.73 -4.46
N PRO A 351 -14.97 4.42 -4.19
CA PRO A 351 -16.06 5.36 -4.45
C PRO A 351 -15.94 6.67 -3.66
N THR A 352 -15.29 6.65 -2.50
CA THR A 352 -15.10 7.84 -1.67
C THR A 352 -14.11 8.80 -2.31
N THR A 353 -13.01 8.30 -2.85
CA THR A 353 -12.02 9.07 -3.63
C THR A 353 -12.66 9.70 -4.87
N VAL A 354 -13.49 8.94 -5.59
CA VAL A 354 -14.24 9.47 -6.76
C VAL A 354 -15.17 10.60 -6.34
N ALA A 355 -15.96 10.41 -5.27
CA ALA A 355 -16.91 11.41 -4.79
C ALA A 355 -16.19 12.69 -4.31
N VAL A 356 -15.09 12.55 -3.58
CA VAL A 356 -14.27 13.66 -3.08
C VAL A 356 -13.65 14.43 -4.25
N ALA A 357 -13.04 13.75 -5.21
CA ALA A 357 -12.42 14.37 -6.37
C ALA A 357 -13.44 15.16 -7.22
N MET A 358 -14.62 14.59 -7.47
CA MET A 358 -15.70 15.25 -8.20
C MET A 358 -16.31 16.41 -7.42
N GLY A 359 -16.50 16.25 -6.09
CA GLY A 359 -16.97 17.31 -5.21
C GLY A 359 -16.02 18.51 -5.17
N PHE A 360 -14.73 18.25 -5.06
CA PHE A 360 -13.70 19.28 -5.10
C PHE A 360 -13.66 20.00 -6.45
N SER A 361 -13.75 19.26 -7.56
CA SER A 361 -13.81 19.84 -8.90
C SER A 361 -15.00 20.78 -9.06
N ALA A 362 -16.19 20.36 -8.61
CA ALA A 362 -17.39 21.21 -8.63
C ALA A 362 -17.22 22.45 -7.74
N LEU A 363 -16.64 22.30 -6.54
CA LEU A 363 -16.36 23.38 -5.61
C LEU A 363 -15.46 24.46 -6.25
N VAL A 364 -14.38 24.04 -6.92
CA VAL A 364 -13.47 24.94 -7.66
C VAL A 364 -14.23 25.73 -8.72
N GLY A 365 -15.11 25.07 -9.50
CA GLY A 365 -15.96 25.74 -10.48
C GLY A 365 -16.88 26.80 -9.87
N VAL A 366 -17.45 26.52 -8.70
CA VAL A 366 -18.29 27.47 -7.97
C VAL A 366 -17.45 28.65 -7.44
N VAL A 367 -16.38 28.36 -6.70
CA VAL A 367 -15.56 29.40 -6.02
C VAL A 367 -14.97 30.37 -7.05
N PHE A 368 -14.33 29.86 -8.09
CA PHE A 368 -13.68 30.71 -9.10
C PHE A 368 -14.64 31.22 -10.18
N GLY A 369 -15.83 30.62 -10.34
CA GLY A 369 -16.88 31.06 -11.25
C GLY A 369 -17.76 32.19 -10.69
N VAL A 370 -17.91 32.31 -9.36
CA VAL A 370 -18.81 33.29 -8.74
C VAL A 370 -18.42 34.72 -9.09
N TRP A 371 -17.13 35.07 -9.05
CA TRP A 371 -16.70 36.46 -9.29
C TRP A 371 -16.95 36.92 -10.73
N PRO A 372 -16.53 36.17 -11.80
CA PRO A 372 -16.89 36.50 -13.17
C PRO A 372 -18.41 36.56 -13.42
N ALA A 373 -19.15 35.59 -12.86
CA ALA A 373 -20.60 35.51 -13.02
C ALA A 373 -21.31 36.75 -12.37
N ARG A 374 -20.82 37.19 -11.21
CA ARG A 374 -21.30 38.45 -10.59
C ARG A 374 -20.97 39.66 -11.44
N THR A 375 -19.77 39.74 -12.01
CA THR A 375 -19.37 40.85 -12.89
C THR A 375 -20.28 40.89 -14.13
N ALA A 376 -20.55 39.76 -14.76
CA ALA A 376 -21.47 39.65 -15.89
C ALA A 376 -22.92 40.11 -15.52
N SER A 377 -23.41 39.67 -14.36
CA SER A 377 -24.79 39.97 -13.93
C SER A 377 -25.05 41.44 -13.59
N LYS A 378 -23.99 42.18 -13.22
CA LYS A 378 -24.08 43.61 -12.85
C LYS A 378 -23.91 44.56 -14.02
N LEU A 379 -23.63 44.12 -15.24
CA LEU A 379 -23.52 44.97 -16.42
C LEU A 379 -24.79 45.72 -16.69
N GLN A 380 -24.66 47.05 -16.85
CA GLN A 380 -25.80 47.90 -17.19
C GLN A 380 -26.08 47.81 -18.71
N PRO A 381 -27.36 47.71 -19.14
CA PRO A 381 -27.70 47.60 -20.54
C PRO A 381 -27.15 48.75 -21.42
N VAL A 382 -27.20 49.96 -20.85
CA VAL A 382 -26.74 51.19 -21.57
C VAL A 382 -25.25 51.14 -21.84
N ASP A 383 -24.45 50.76 -20.83
CA ASP A 383 -22.99 50.68 -20.98
C ASP A 383 -22.58 49.52 -21.91
N ALA A 384 -23.28 48.39 -21.80
CA ALA A 384 -23.02 47.20 -22.60
C ALA A 384 -23.35 47.37 -24.09
N LEU A 385 -24.29 48.20 -24.47
CA LEU A 385 -24.70 48.49 -25.82
C LEU A 385 -23.80 49.57 -26.50
N ARG A 386 -23.08 50.40 -25.68
CA ARG A 386 -22.12 51.41 -26.15
C ARG A 386 -20.69 50.82 -26.32
N PHE A 387 -20.48 49.61 -25.90
CA PHE A 387 -19.18 48.93 -26.01
C PHE A 387 -18.95 48.55 -27.49
N GLU A 388 -17.96 49.16 -28.15
CA GLU A 388 -17.46 48.80 -29.46
C GLU A 388 -16.46 47.65 -29.42
#